data_fc0fd5356881a1ae62bd8d7d2a38c992
#
_entry.id   fc0fd5356881a1ae62bd8d7d2a38c992
#
_cell.length_a   1.000
_cell.length_b   1.000
_cell.length_c   1.000
_cell.angle_alpha   90.00
_cell.angle_beta   90.00
_cell.angle_gamma   90.00
#
_symmetry.space_group_name_H-M   'P 1'
#
loop_
_entity.id
_entity.type
_entity.pdbx_description
1 polymer ?
#
loop_
_entity_poly.entity_id
_entity_poly.type
_entity_poly.pdbx_seq_one_letter_code
_entity_poly.pdbx_strand_id
1 'polypeptide(L)'
;MRVRYGFYVVGYVVMPEHVHLLVSEPETGLLADAMKALKLSVALRRPERPFWSARYYDFNVFTEKKRIEKLKYIHRNPVTRGLVGAAEDWAWSSFLHYADGVIGTVEIESEWTATRRDRAAAETHVRDSGRGAPGTI
;
A
#
# COMPACT_ATOMS: atom_id res chain seq x y z
N MET A 1 -4.41 6.04 8.95
CA MET A 1 -3.89 7.16 8.11
C MET A 1 -4.42 7.12 6.70
N ARG A 2 -4.31 6.00 6.00
CA ARG A 2 -4.81 5.86 4.62
C ARG A 2 -6.27 6.25 4.45
N VAL A 3 -7.15 5.73 5.27
CA VAL A 3 -8.60 6.05 5.23
C VAL A 3 -8.86 7.52 5.60
N ARG A 4 -8.19 8.01 6.63
CA ARG A 4 -8.36 9.38 7.11
C ARG A 4 -8.00 10.45 6.07
N TYR A 5 -6.93 10.23 5.31
CA TYR A 5 -6.44 11.18 4.30
C TYR A 5 -6.84 10.81 2.87
N GLY A 6 -7.45 9.64 2.68
CA GLY A 6 -7.94 9.21 1.37
C GLY A 6 -6.83 8.97 0.36
N PHE A 7 -5.82 8.17 0.70
CA PHE A 7 -4.78 7.77 -0.24
C PHE A 7 -4.67 6.26 -0.35
N TYR A 8 -4.15 5.79 -1.47
CA TYR A 8 -3.87 4.39 -1.73
C TYR A 8 -2.38 4.10 -1.59
N VAL A 9 -2.07 2.93 -1.05
CA VAL A 9 -0.69 2.42 -1.03
C VAL A 9 -0.49 1.55 -2.26
N VAL A 10 0.44 1.94 -3.10
CA VAL A 10 0.79 1.21 -4.33
C VAL A 10 1.92 0.21 -4.04
N GLY A 11 2.84 0.56 -3.19
CA GLY A 11 3.92 -0.33 -2.80
C GLY A 11 4.66 0.17 -1.57
N TYR A 12 5.35 -0.74 -0.91
CA TYR A 12 6.16 -0.41 0.25
C TYR A 12 7.25 -1.45 0.51
N VAL A 13 8.25 -1.04 1.24
CA VAL A 13 9.21 -1.90 1.93
C VAL A 13 9.64 -1.24 3.24
N VAL A 14 9.64 -2.01 4.31
CA VAL A 14 10.15 -1.59 5.61
C VAL A 14 11.55 -2.15 5.75
N MET A 15 12.54 -1.27 5.74
CA MET A 15 13.95 -1.59 5.93
C MET A 15 14.35 -1.37 7.40
N PRO A 16 15.49 -1.90 7.87
CA PRO A 16 15.90 -1.72 9.27
C PRO A 16 16.01 -0.26 9.71
N GLU A 17 16.43 0.64 8.82
CA GLU A 17 16.71 2.05 9.14
C GLU A 17 15.78 3.04 8.43
N HIS A 18 14.94 2.59 7.50
CA HIS A 18 14.04 3.46 6.74
C HIS A 18 12.86 2.70 6.14
N VAL A 19 11.92 3.43 5.60
CA VAL A 19 10.74 2.87 4.89
C VAL A 19 10.64 3.57 3.54
N HIS A 20 10.39 2.79 2.50
CA HIS A 20 9.98 3.32 1.20
C HIS A 20 8.48 3.11 1.01
N LEU A 21 7.78 4.16 0.63
CA LEU A 21 6.35 4.14 0.34
C LEU A 21 6.11 4.72 -1.04
N LEU A 22 5.33 4.01 -1.84
CA LEU A 22 4.76 4.54 -3.07
C LEU A 22 3.25 4.65 -2.85
N VAL A 23 2.75 5.88 -2.84
CA VAL A 23 1.35 6.19 -2.49
C VAL A 23 0.75 7.13 -3.51
N SER A 24 -0.59 7.10 -3.62
CA SER A 24 -1.33 8.12 -4.35
C SER A 24 -1.37 9.43 -3.56
N GLU A 25 -1.72 10.52 -4.22
CA GLU A 25 -1.99 11.77 -3.52
C GLU A 25 -3.21 11.62 -2.60
N PRO A 26 -3.18 12.24 -1.40
CA PRO A 26 -4.34 12.24 -0.51
C PRO A 26 -5.51 13.02 -1.12
N GLU A 27 -6.72 12.54 -0.94
CA GLU A 27 -7.94 13.29 -1.28
C GLU A 27 -8.20 14.43 -0.32
N THR A 28 -7.73 14.32 0.91
CA THR A 28 -7.94 15.30 1.99
C THR A 28 -6.60 15.76 2.55
N GLY A 29 -6.34 17.06 2.49
CA GLY A 29 -5.12 17.66 3.01
C GLY A 29 -3.89 17.41 2.12
N LEU A 30 -2.73 17.67 2.69
CA LEU A 30 -1.44 17.51 2.01
C LEU A 30 -0.78 16.19 2.38
N LEU A 31 0.01 15.65 1.46
CA LEU A 31 0.83 14.46 1.71
C LEU A 31 1.75 14.67 2.92
N ALA A 32 2.31 15.86 3.08
CA ALA A 32 3.14 16.20 4.24
C ALA A 32 2.40 16.01 5.57
N ASP A 33 1.14 16.38 5.63
CA ASP A 33 0.30 16.21 6.83
C ASP A 33 0.03 14.74 7.13
N ALA A 34 -0.27 13.95 6.09
CA ALA A 34 -0.47 12.53 6.22
C ALA A 34 0.81 11.81 6.71
N MET A 35 1.96 12.18 6.16
CA MET A 35 3.26 11.61 6.57
C MET A 35 3.63 12.03 7.99
N LYS A 36 3.40 13.26 8.37
CA LYS A 36 3.60 13.75 9.74
C LYS A 36 2.75 12.96 10.74
N ALA A 37 1.48 12.76 10.45
CA ALA A 37 0.58 11.99 11.30
C ALA A 37 0.99 10.52 11.41
N LEU A 38 1.40 9.90 10.30
CA LEU A 38 1.90 8.53 10.27
C LEU A 38 3.16 8.38 11.11
N LYS A 39 4.14 9.25 10.92
CA LYS A 39 5.40 9.24 11.68
C LYS A 39 5.17 9.44 13.17
N LEU A 40 4.28 10.36 13.55
CA LEU A 40 3.92 10.58 14.94
C LEU A 40 3.26 9.35 15.57
N SER A 41 2.35 8.69 14.86
CA SER A 41 1.66 7.50 15.37
C SER A 41 2.61 6.35 15.66
N VAL A 42 3.67 6.19 14.88
CA VAL A 42 4.72 5.20 15.11
C VAL A 42 5.64 5.62 16.26
N ALA A 43 6.08 6.89 16.25
CA ALA A 43 6.99 7.42 17.27
C ALA A 43 6.40 7.34 18.68
N LEU A 44 5.10 7.57 18.84
CA LEU A 44 4.42 7.48 20.14
C LEU A 44 4.41 6.06 20.72
N ARG A 45 4.57 5.04 19.88
CA ARG A 45 4.62 3.62 20.28
C ARG A 45 6.04 3.12 20.55
N ARG A 46 7.04 3.95 20.38
CA ARG A 46 8.46 3.60 20.56
C ARG A 46 9.09 4.40 21.68
N PRO A 47 9.94 3.76 22.49
CA PRO A 47 10.62 4.44 23.58
C PRO A 47 11.75 5.35 23.12
N GLU A 48 12.37 5.05 21.96
CA GLU A 48 13.48 5.81 21.43
C GLU A 48 13.07 7.21 21.00
N ARG A 49 13.86 8.21 21.36
CA ARG A 49 13.64 9.61 20.98
C ARG A 49 14.96 10.28 20.58
N PRO A 50 15.03 10.94 19.42
CA PRO A 50 14.05 10.98 18.35
C PRO A 50 14.05 9.66 17.56
N PHE A 51 12.88 9.17 17.18
CA PHE A 51 12.74 7.92 16.40
C PHE A 51 12.94 8.17 14.90
N TRP A 52 12.39 9.27 14.39
CA TRP A 52 12.48 9.64 12.98
C TRP A 52 13.49 10.75 12.72
N SER A 53 14.12 10.70 11.53
CA SER A 53 14.85 11.84 11.01
C SER A 53 13.90 13.00 10.72
N ALA A 54 14.41 14.24 10.79
CA ALA A 54 13.61 15.44 10.64
C ALA A 54 12.95 15.59 9.27
N ARG A 55 13.52 14.98 8.23
CA ARG A 55 13.04 15.09 6.85
C ARG A 55 12.85 13.72 6.23
N TYR A 56 12.00 13.68 5.21
CA TYR A 56 11.86 12.56 4.30
C TYR A 56 12.08 13.04 2.87
N TYR A 57 12.46 12.10 1.97
CA TYR A 57 12.59 12.39 0.55
C TYR A 57 11.27 12.04 -0.13
N ASP A 58 10.77 12.94 -0.96
CA ASP A 58 9.63 12.67 -1.80
C ASP A 58 9.98 12.87 -3.28
N PHE A 59 9.38 12.04 -4.12
CA PHE A 59 9.50 12.11 -5.56
C PHE A 59 8.12 11.98 -6.16
N ASN A 60 7.79 12.87 -7.09
CA ASN A 60 6.57 12.74 -7.86
C ASN A 60 6.77 11.72 -8.98
N VAL A 61 5.81 10.80 -9.10
CA VAL A 61 5.82 9.77 -10.13
C VAL A 61 4.64 10.04 -11.06
N PHE A 62 4.92 10.50 -12.29
CA PHE A 62 3.90 10.96 -13.22
C PHE A 62 3.58 9.95 -14.32
N THR A 63 4.39 8.92 -14.52
CA THR A 63 4.21 7.96 -15.60
C THR A 63 4.13 6.54 -15.09
N GLU A 64 3.43 5.68 -15.81
CA GLU A 64 3.35 4.25 -15.53
C GLU A 64 4.73 3.59 -15.54
N LYS A 65 5.59 3.98 -16.48
CA LYS A 65 6.97 3.49 -16.56
C LYS A 65 7.75 3.80 -15.28
N LYS A 66 7.64 5.02 -14.77
CA LYS A 66 8.31 5.43 -13.52
C LYS A 66 7.74 4.71 -12.31
N ARG A 67 6.43 4.47 -12.28
CA ARG A 67 5.78 3.70 -11.23
C ARG A 67 6.34 2.28 -11.15
N ILE A 68 6.46 1.60 -12.29
CA ILE A 68 7.02 0.26 -12.38
C ILE A 68 8.49 0.25 -11.95
N GLU A 69 9.29 1.21 -12.40
CA GLU A 69 10.70 1.34 -12.00
C GLU A 69 10.84 1.50 -10.48
N LYS A 70 10.01 2.35 -9.88
CA LYS A 70 10.02 2.58 -8.42
C LYS A 70 9.58 1.34 -7.63
N LEU A 71 8.56 0.62 -8.10
CA LEU A 71 8.15 -0.64 -7.49
C LEU A 71 9.27 -1.67 -7.52
N LYS A 72 9.96 -1.82 -8.65
CA LYS A 72 11.09 -2.73 -8.76
C LYS A 72 12.22 -2.34 -7.81
N TYR A 73 12.53 -1.06 -7.70
CA TYR A 73 13.52 -0.56 -6.76
C TYR A 73 13.15 -0.88 -5.32
N ILE A 74 11.92 -0.60 -4.92
CA ILE A 74 11.38 -0.89 -3.58
C ILE A 74 11.50 -2.37 -3.26
N HIS A 75 11.06 -3.25 -4.15
CA HIS A 75 11.04 -4.69 -3.93
C HIS A 75 12.44 -5.33 -3.95
N ARG A 76 13.37 -4.74 -4.68
CA ARG A 76 14.77 -5.22 -4.74
C ARG A 76 15.64 -4.71 -3.58
N ASN A 77 15.22 -3.70 -2.89
CA ASN A 77 16.05 -3.04 -1.87
C ASN A 77 16.61 -4.01 -0.83
N PRO A 78 15.85 -4.93 -0.23
CA PRO A 78 16.39 -5.91 0.72
C PRO A 78 17.48 -6.81 0.11
N VAL A 79 17.33 -7.20 -1.14
CA VAL A 79 18.32 -8.02 -1.86
C VAL A 79 19.58 -7.19 -2.16
N THR A 80 19.40 -5.98 -2.70
CA THR A 80 20.51 -5.07 -3.01
C THR A 80 21.33 -4.71 -1.77
N ARG A 81 20.68 -4.59 -0.61
CA ARG A 81 21.32 -4.32 0.67
C ARG A 81 21.92 -5.57 1.33
N GLY A 82 21.78 -6.74 0.71
CA GLY A 82 22.35 -8.00 1.21
C GLY A 82 21.63 -8.57 2.43
N LEU A 83 20.37 -8.16 2.70
CA LEU A 83 19.60 -8.65 3.85
C LEU A 83 18.97 -10.02 3.60
N VAL A 84 18.60 -10.29 2.36
CA VAL A 84 18.04 -11.56 1.90
C VAL A 84 18.59 -11.92 0.52
N GLY A 85 18.48 -13.20 0.14
CA GLY A 85 18.89 -13.68 -1.18
C GLY A 85 17.88 -13.44 -2.27
N ALA A 86 16.60 -13.36 -1.92
CA ALA A 86 15.49 -13.13 -2.85
C ALA A 86 14.45 -12.19 -2.23
N ALA A 87 13.74 -11.44 -3.08
CA ALA A 87 12.74 -10.46 -2.62
C ALA A 87 11.59 -11.11 -1.84
N GLU A 88 11.20 -12.33 -2.21
CA GLU A 88 10.17 -13.11 -1.52
C GLU A 88 10.52 -13.47 -0.07
N ASP A 89 11.78 -13.46 0.28
CA ASP A 89 12.25 -13.78 1.64
C ASP A 89 12.14 -12.61 2.60
N TRP A 90 11.82 -11.40 2.10
CA TRP A 90 11.60 -10.21 2.92
C TRP A 90 10.11 -9.97 3.14
N ALA A 91 9.63 -10.34 4.34
CA ALA A 91 8.19 -10.29 4.66
C ALA A 91 7.62 -8.86 4.73
N TRP A 92 8.46 -7.86 5.01
CA TRP A 92 8.04 -6.48 5.25
C TRP A 92 8.02 -5.65 3.97
N SER A 93 7.39 -6.19 2.92
CA SER A 93 7.25 -5.50 1.63
C SER A 93 5.99 -5.93 0.89
N SER A 94 5.62 -5.15 -0.12
CA SER A 94 4.50 -5.46 -1.02
C SER A 94 4.84 -6.46 -2.12
N PHE A 95 6.05 -7.02 -2.14
CA PHE A 95 6.50 -7.93 -3.21
C PHE A 95 5.57 -9.12 -3.42
N LEU A 96 5.22 -9.84 -2.35
CA LEU A 96 4.37 -11.03 -2.46
C LEU A 96 2.97 -10.73 -2.95
N HIS A 97 2.45 -9.53 -2.69
CA HIS A 97 1.19 -9.10 -3.26
C HIS A 97 1.26 -9.05 -4.80
N TYR A 98 2.33 -8.49 -5.34
CA TYR A 98 2.51 -8.38 -6.80
C TYR A 98 2.86 -9.72 -7.44
N ALA A 99 3.64 -10.56 -6.76
CA ALA A 99 4.01 -11.88 -7.26
C ALA A 99 2.85 -12.89 -7.25
N ASP A 100 2.12 -12.97 -6.13
CA ASP A 100 1.15 -14.04 -5.86
C ASP A 100 -0.24 -13.55 -5.45
N GLY A 101 -0.49 -12.24 -5.44
CA GLY A 101 -1.76 -11.65 -5.02
C GLY A 101 -2.06 -11.80 -3.54
N VAL A 102 -1.05 -11.99 -2.70
CA VAL A 102 -1.19 -12.16 -1.25
C VAL A 102 -1.84 -10.91 -0.62
N ILE A 103 -2.85 -11.13 0.22
CA ILE A 103 -3.48 -10.07 1.01
C ILE A 103 -2.72 -9.97 2.33
N GLY A 104 -2.04 -8.83 2.53
CA GLY A 104 -1.32 -8.54 3.76
C GLY A 104 -2.07 -7.56 4.67
N THR A 105 -1.38 -7.09 5.71
CA THR A 105 -1.90 -6.10 6.65
C THR A 105 -2.22 -4.76 5.97
N VAL A 106 -1.43 -4.39 4.97
CA VAL A 106 -1.62 -3.17 4.18
C VAL A 106 -2.26 -3.53 2.85
N GLU A 107 -3.44 -2.98 2.59
CA GLU A 107 -4.09 -3.13 1.28
C GLU A 107 -3.30 -2.39 0.21
N ILE A 108 -2.93 -3.10 -0.84
CA ILE A 108 -2.18 -2.56 -1.97
C ILE A 108 -3.13 -2.29 -3.13
N GLU A 109 -3.07 -1.10 -3.68
CA GLU A 109 -3.80 -0.76 -4.91
C GLU A 109 -3.06 -1.32 -6.11
N SER A 110 -3.64 -2.33 -6.74
CA SER A 110 -3.07 -3.08 -7.86
C SER A 110 -4.18 -3.70 -8.71
N GLU A 111 -3.80 -4.30 -9.83
CA GLU A 111 -4.74 -5.06 -10.66
C GLU A 111 -5.38 -6.24 -9.90
N TRP A 112 -4.65 -6.88 -9.01
CA TRP A 112 -5.20 -7.92 -8.14
C TRP A 112 -6.35 -7.41 -7.28
N THR A 113 -6.14 -6.26 -6.65
CA THR A 113 -7.13 -5.63 -5.77
C THR A 113 -8.33 -5.12 -6.57
N ALA A 114 -8.10 -4.48 -7.72
CA ALA A 114 -9.15 -4.03 -8.61
C ALA A 114 -10.02 -5.21 -9.08
N THR A 115 -9.41 -6.28 -9.55
CA THR A 115 -10.12 -7.49 -10.00
C THR A 115 -10.98 -8.09 -8.88
N ARG A 116 -10.45 -8.19 -7.66
CA ARG A 116 -11.23 -8.68 -6.52
C ARG A 116 -12.42 -7.77 -6.19
N ARG A 117 -12.21 -6.47 -6.27
CA ARG A 117 -13.26 -5.46 -6.02
C ARG A 117 -14.38 -5.58 -7.04
N ASP A 118 -14.04 -5.74 -8.31
CA ASP A 118 -15.00 -5.91 -9.40
C ASP A 118 -15.81 -7.21 -9.26
N ARG A 119 -15.16 -8.31 -8.92
CA ARG A 119 -15.83 -9.59 -8.66
C ARG A 119 -16.80 -9.49 -7.48
N ALA A 120 -16.40 -8.89 -6.38
CA ALA A 120 -17.25 -8.70 -5.21
C ALA A 120 -18.47 -7.83 -5.53
N ALA A 121 -18.31 -6.76 -6.31
CA ALA A 121 -19.40 -5.91 -6.77
C ALA A 121 -20.38 -6.67 -7.67
N ALA A 122 -19.89 -7.49 -8.60
CA ALA A 122 -20.70 -8.33 -9.47
C ALA A 122 -21.50 -9.38 -8.68
N GLU A 123 -20.90 -10.04 -7.71
CA GLU A 123 -21.58 -11.01 -6.83
C GLU A 123 -22.67 -10.36 -5.98
N THR A 124 -22.43 -9.16 -5.46
CA THR A 124 -23.44 -8.40 -4.71
C THR A 124 -24.62 -8.04 -5.60
N HIS A 125 -24.37 -7.62 -6.82
CA HIS A 125 -25.43 -7.29 -7.79
C HIS A 125 -26.27 -8.52 -8.16
N VAL A 126 -25.65 -9.67 -8.38
CA VAL A 126 -26.34 -10.93 -8.66
C VAL A 126 -27.21 -11.36 -7.47
N ARG A 127 -26.74 -11.24 -6.25
CA ARG A 127 -27.51 -11.55 -5.04
C ARG A 127 -28.72 -10.63 -4.87
N ASP A 128 -28.55 -9.36 -5.15
CA ASP A 128 -29.61 -8.37 -5.06
C ASP A 128 -30.68 -8.58 -6.15
N SER A 129 -30.27 -8.88 -7.37
CA SER A 129 -31.19 -9.22 -8.45
C SER A 129 -31.87 -10.58 -8.25
N GLY A 130 -31.21 -11.52 -7.56
CA GLY A 130 -31.80 -12.83 -7.20
C GLY A 130 -32.80 -12.78 -6.05
N ARG A 131 -32.88 -11.71 -5.30
CA ARG A 131 -33.96 -11.41 -4.34
C ARG A 131 -35.19 -10.76 -5.02
N GLY A 132 -35.20 -10.79 -6.34
CA GLY A 132 -36.23 -10.21 -7.13
C GLY A 132 -37.56 -10.83 -6.85
N ALA A 133 -38.53 -9.96 -6.78
CA ALA A 133 -39.93 -10.01 -6.79
C ALA A 133 -40.58 -11.20 -6.08
N PRO A 134 -41.32 -10.97 -4.99
CA PRO A 134 -42.29 -11.96 -4.53
C PRO A 134 -43.14 -12.35 -5.72
N GLY A 135 -43.14 -13.63 -6.01
CA GLY A 135 -44.06 -14.16 -6.98
C GLY A 135 -45.45 -13.67 -6.61
N THR A 136 -45.94 -12.78 -7.40
CA THR A 136 -47.33 -12.40 -7.35
C THR A 136 -48.10 -13.60 -7.87
N ILE A 137 -48.81 -14.14 -7.01
CA ILE A 137 -49.86 -15.05 -7.44
C ILE A 137 -50.93 -14.25 -8.21
#